data_d32a8793144ccd727d9f8e28ede26aed
#
_entry.id   d32a8793144ccd727d9f8e28ede26aed
#
_cell.length_a   1.000
_cell.length_b   1.000
_cell.length_c   1.000
_cell.angle_alpha   90.00
_cell.angle_beta   90.00
_cell.angle_gamma   90.00
#
_symmetry.space_group_name_H-M   'P 1'
#
loop_
_entity.id
_entity.type
_entity.pdbx_description
1 polymer ?
#
loop_
_entity_poly.entity_id
_entity_poly.type
_entity_poly.pdbx_seq_one_letter_code
_entity_poly.pdbx_strand_id
1 'polypeptide(L)'
;MYSPSSLYIGQGRKISENGFWPSRSEHLIEDLRQARVTNIDTDSAGHFVVGYLHEMRSASILAVITNRITGEWATDKTGEDRACRAACEAMKILKERDEHPAKYSIR
;
A
#
# COMPACT_ATOMS: atom_id res chain seq x y z
N MET A 1 -7.11 -0.69 0.44
CA MET A 1 -5.76 -1.30 0.52
C MET A 1 -5.83 -2.58 1.35
N TYR A 2 -5.12 -3.61 0.96
CA TYR A 2 -4.93 -4.85 1.70
C TYR A 2 -3.44 -5.03 1.99
N SER A 3 -3.04 -5.15 3.25
CA SER A 3 -1.63 -5.16 3.67
C SER A 3 -1.34 -6.37 4.57
N PRO A 4 -1.18 -7.57 3.99
CA PRO A 4 -0.84 -8.77 4.74
C PRO A 4 0.66 -8.82 5.05
N SER A 5 1.02 -9.53 6.11
CA SER A 5 2.41 -9.70 6.54
C SER A 5 3.25 -10.65 5.66
N SER A 6 2.68 -11.24 4.62
CA SER A 6 3.35 -12.21 3.76
C SER A 6 3.15 -11.91 2.28
N LEU A 7 4.25 -11.87 1.54
CA LEU A 7 4.25 -11.71 0.08
C LEU A 7 3.61 -12.92 -0.63
N TYR A 8 3.77 -14.11 -0.09
CA TYR A 8 3.29 -15.34 -0.72
C TYR A 8 1.86 -15.69 -0.28
N ILE A 9 1.70 -16.45 0.76
CA ILE A 9 0.38 -16.94 1.23
C ILE A 9 -0.57 -15.79 1.54
N GLY A 10 -0.07 -14.74 2.21
CA GLY A 10 -0.88 -13.56 2.56
C GLY A 10 -1.39 -12.78 1.35
N GLN A 11 -0.68 -12.81 0.22
CA GLN A 11 -1.10 -12.19 -1.03
C GLN A 11 -1.68 -13.17 -2.06
N GLY A 12 -1.99 -14.41 -1.67
CA GLY A 12 -2.50 -15.41 -2.61
C GLY A 12 -1.48 -15.79 -3.70
N ARG A 13 -0.18 -15.83 -3.36
CA ARG A 13 0.89 -16.29 -4.26
C ARG A 13 1.33 -17.68 -3.84
N LYS A 14 1.12 -18.67 -4.69
CA LYS A 14 1.54 -20.04 -4.44
C LYS A 14 3.06 -20.15 -4.46
N ILE A 15 3.66 -20.76 -3.44
CA ILE A 15 5.11 -20.91 -3.33
C ILE A 15 5.62 -22.04 -4.21
N SER A 16 4.90 -23.17 -4.24
CA SER A 16 5.22 -24.32 -5.06
C SER A 16 3.96 -25.13 -5.38
N GLU A 17 4.03 -25.95 -6.44
CA GLU A 17 2.90 -26.79 -6.83
C GLU A 17 2.56 -27.85 -5.79
N ASN A 18 3.55 -28.34 -5.04
CA ASN A 18 3.42 -29.40 -4.05
C ASN A 18 3.42 -28.88 -2.59
N GLY A 19 3.46 -27.56 -2.39
CA GLY A 19 3.49 -26.93 -1.07
C GLY A 19 2.09 -26.82 -0.45
N PHE A 20 2.06 -26.66 0.89
CA PHE A 20 0.82 -26.35 1.59
C PHE A 20 0.19 -25.07 1.06
N TRP A 21 -1.11 -25.15 0.74
CA TRP A 21 -1.89 -24.02 0.25
C TRP A 21 -3.17 -23.89 1.08
N PRO A 22 -3.33 -22.82 1.89
CA PRO A 22 -4.55 -22.62 2.64
C PRO A 22 -5.74 -22.37 1.70
N SER A 23 -6.86 -23.03 1.95
CA SER A 23 -8.08 -22.85 1.14
C SER A 23 -8.54 -21.40 1.03
N ARG A 24 -8.37 -20.61 2.10
CA ARG A 24 -8.68 -19.17 2.09
C ARG A 24 -7.86 -18.35 1.07
N SER A 25 -6.70 -18.85 0.66
CA SER A 25 -5.82 -18.14 -0.28
C SER A 25 -6.20 -18.39 -1.73
N GLU A 26 -7.04 -19.39 -2.00
CA GLU A 26 -7.43 -19.77 -3.36
C GLU A 26 -8.31 -18.71 -4.04
N HIS A 27 -9.21 -18.11 -3.28
CA HIS A 27 -10.15 -17.10 -3.78
C HIS A 27 -9.76 -15.67 -3.40
N LEU A 28 -8.65 -15.49 -2.69
CA LEU A 28 -8.27 -14.19 -2.11
C LEU A 28 -8.29 -13.04 -3.11
N ILE A 29 -7.71 -13.21 -4.29
CA ILE A 29 -7.62 -12.13 -5.28
C ILE A 29 -9.01 -11.77 -5.82
N GLU A 30 -9.87 -12.75 -6.03
CA GLU A 30 -11.25 -12.50 -6.46
C GLU A 30 -12.07 -11.83 -5.37
N ASP A 31 -11.93 -12.26 -4.12
CA ASP A 31 -12.59 -11.62 -2.96
C ASP A 31 -12.16 -10.16 -2.81
N LEU A 32 -10.87 -9.88 -2.93
CA LEU A 32 -10.33 -8.51 -2.91
C LEU A 32 -10.85 -7.66 -4.08
N ARG A 33 -10.99 -8.25 -5.27
CA ARG A 33 -11.57 -7.59 -6.44
C ARG A 33 -13.03 -7.23 -6.22
N GLN A 34 -13.83 -8.16 -5.68
CA GLN A 34 -15.23 -7.92 -5.35
C GLN A 34 -15.39 -6.87 -4.25
N ALA A 35 -14.51 -6.87 -3.25
CA ALA A 35 -14.43 -5.86 -2.21
C ALA A 35 -13.87 -4.50 -2.72
N ARG A 36 -13.56 -4.37 -4.01
CA ARG A 36 -12.99 -3.16 -4.64
C ARG A 36 -11.69 -2.69 -3.98
N VAL A 37 -10.87 -3.61 -3.51
CA VAL A 37 -9.53 -3.32 -3.02
C VAL A 37 -8.64 -3.00 -4.22
N THR A 38 -8.08 -1.80 -4.24
CA THR A 38 -7.34 -1.27 -5.38
C THR A 38 -5.85 -1.57 -5.35
N ASN A 39 -5.30 -1.87 -4.19
CA ASN A 39 -3.87 -2.15 -4.03
C ASN A 39 -3.59 -3.13 -2.89
N ILE A 40 -2.46 -3.82 -3.04
CA ILE A 40 -1.91 -4.79 -2.07
C ILE A 40 -0.45 -4.39 -1.81
N ASP A 41 -0.07 -4.34 -0.55
CA ASP A 41 1.32 -4.17 -0.11
C ASP A 41 1.64 -5.07 1.09
N THR A 42 2.81 -4.96 1.71
CA THR A 42 3.19 -5.76 2.88
C THR A 42 3.50 -4.93 4.12
N ASP A 43 3.76 -3.64 3.96
CA ASP A 43 4.41 -2.84 5.02
C ASP A 43 3.48 -1.79 5.64
N SER A 44 2.47 -1.33 4.91
CA SER A 44 1.61 -0.22 5.35
C SER A 44 0.87 -0.51 6.65
N ALA A 45 0.42 -1.76 6.87
CA ALA A 45 -0.28 -2.10 8.11
C ALA A 45 0.62 -1.90 9.34
N GLY A 46 1.86 -2.39 9.31
CA GLY A 46 2.83 -2.19 10.37
C GLY A 46 3.18 -0.72 10.58
N HIS A 47 3.40 0.00 9.48
CA HIS A 47 3.68 1.43 9.49
C HIS A 47 2.55 2.24 10.16
N PHE A 48 1.30 1.97 9.85
CA PHE A 48 0.17 2.65 10.46
C PHE A 48 -0.03 2.30 11.94
N VAL A 49 0.18 1.04 12.33
CA VAL A 49 0.09 0.63 13.74
C VAL A 49 1.17 1.32 14.57
N VAL A 50 2.42 1.31 14.11
CA VAL A 50 3.52 1.99 14.80
C VAL A 50 3.27 3.49 14.88
N GLY A 51 2.85 4.12 13.78
CA GLY A 51 2.50 5.53 13.77
C GLY A 51 1.40 5.88 14.78
N TYR A 52 0.35 5.07 14.85
CA TYR A 52 -0.74 5.25 15.81
C TYR A 52 -0.26 5.14 17.27
N LEU A 53 0.56 4.10 17.57
CA LEU A 53 1.06 3.89 18.94
C LEU A 53 1.98 5.02 19.43
N HIS A 54 2.64 5.71 18.52
CA HIS A 54 3.53 6.84 18.80
C HIS A 54 2.88 8.22 18.54
N GLU A 55 1.57 8.27 18.34
CA GLU A 55 0.81 9.50 18.05
C GLU A 55 1.35 10.29 16.86
N MET A 56 1.95 9.58 15.89
CA MET A 56 2.47 10.15 14.64
C MET A 56 1.44 10.07 13.53
N ARG A 57 1.42 11.09 12.68
CA ARG A 57 0.66 11.04 11.43
C ARG A 57 1.38 10.13 10.43
N SER A 58 0.65 9.22 9.86
CA SER A 58 1.18 8.24 8.91
C SER A 58 0.39 8.25 7.61
N ALA A 59 1.08 8.09 6.50
CA ALA A 59 0.50 7.95 5.18
C ALA A 59 1.33 6.97 4.35
N SER A 60 0.74 6.42 3.29
CA SER A 60 1.43 5.54 2.36
C SER A 60 1.15 5.99 0.93
N ILE A 61 2.20 6.10 0.13
CA ILE A 61 2.14 6.36 -1.31
C ILE A 61 2.82 5.19 -2.00
N LEU A 62 2.07 4.48 -2.83
CA LEU A 62 2.51 3.23 -3.42
C LEU A 62 2.70 3.38 -4.93
N ALA A 63 3.85 2.96 -5.43
CA ALA A 63 4.03 2.74 -6.87
C ALA A 63 3.42 1.39 -7.25
N VAL A 64 2.66 1.35 -8.33
CA VAL A 64 2.13 0.09 -8.86
C VAL A 64 3.24 -0.64 -9.59
N ILE A 65 3.65 -1.79 -9.07
CA ILE A 65 4.71 -2.63 -9.64
C ILE A 65 4.12 -3.77 -10.48
N THR A 66 2.98 -4.31 -10.07
CA THR A 66 2.32 -5.41 -10.79
C THR A 66 0.81 -5.32 -10.70
N ASN A 67 0.14 -5.76 -11.76
CA ASN A 67 -1.29 -5.99 -11.77
C ASN A 67 -1.56 -7.49 -11.52
N ARG A 68 -2.19 -7.81 -10.40
CA ARG A 68 -2.44 -9.20 -9.98
C ARG A 68 -3.51 -9.91 -10.82
N ILE A 69 -4.31 -9.16 -11.58
CA ILE A 69 -5.35 -9.72 -12.46
C ILE A 69 -4.78 -10.02 -13.85
N THR A 70 -4.03 -9.07 -14.44
CA THR A 70 -3.49 -9.20 -15.79
C THR A 70 -2.13 -9.87 -15.83
N GLY A 71 -1.41 -9.92 -14.70
CA GLY A 71 -0.04 -10.43 -14.63
C GLY A 71 1.02 -9.46 -15.14
N GLU A 72 0.65 -8.23 -15.50
CA GLU A 72 1.59 -7.22 -15.96
C GLU A 72 2.53 -6.75 -14.84
N TRP A 73 3.77 -6.50 -15.21
CA TRP A 73 4.80 -5.94 -14.33
C TRP A 73 5.34 -4.63 -14.88
N ALA A 74 5.62 -3.68 -13.99
CA ALA A 74 6.35 -2.48 -14.36
C ALA A 74 7.78 -2.86 -14.81
N THR A 75 8.20 -2.30 -15.95
CA THR A 75 9.50 -2.58 -16.55
C THR A 75 10.57 -1.57 -16.15
N ASP A 76 10.17 -0.49 -15.47
CA ASP A 76 11.05 0.58 -15.02
C ASP A 76 10.70 1.06 -13.61
N LYS A 77 11.52 1.95 -13.06
CA LYS A 77 11.35 2.56 -11.73
C LYS A 77 10.65 3.92 -11.74
N THR A 78 10.10 4.34 -12.86
CA THR A 78 9.48 5.67 -13.00
C THR A 78 8.33 5.90 -12.01
N GLY A 79 7.58 4.84 -11.68
CA GLY A 79 6.51 4.87 -10.69
C GLY A 79 7.04 5.14 -9.28
N GLU A 80 8.15 4.48 -8.91
CA GLU A 80 8.81 4.65 -7.61
C GLU A 80 9.33 6.08 -7.43
N ASP A 81 10.03 6.63 -8.43
CA ASP A 81 10.53 8.00 -8.41
C ASP A 81 9.40 9.03 -8.25
N ARG A 82 8.28 8.81 -8.96
CA ARG A 82 7.09 9.67 -8.81
C ARG A 82 6.48 9.58 -7.42
N ALA A 83 6.37 8.38 -6.87
CA ALA A 83 5.86 8.16 -5.51
C ALA A 83 6.74 8.86 -4.47
N CYS A 84 8.07 8.73 -4.57
CA CYS A 84 9.02 9.41 -3.69
C CYS A 84 8.91 10.94 -3.78
N ARG A 85 8.83 11.49 -4.99
CA ARG A 85 8.64 12.94 -5.17
C ARG A 85 7.32 13.42 -4.58
N ALA A 86 6.22 12.70 -4.81
CA ALA A 86 4.92 13.03 -4.23
C ALA A 86 4.95 12.99 -2.69
N ALA A 87 5.64 12.02 -2.09
CA ALA A 87 5.82 11.94 -0.65
C ALA A 87 6.60 13.15 -0.11
N CYS A 88 7.70 13.54 -0.76
CA CYS A 88 8.48 14.72 -0.38
C CYS A 88 7.66 16.01 -0.46
N GLU A 89 6.88 16.20 -1.52
CA GLU A 89 6.02 17.37 -1.66
C GLU A 89 4.88 17.38 -0.63
N ALA A 90 4.27 16.23 -0.35
CA ALA A 90 3.24 16.10 0.68
C ALA A 90 3.79 16.49 2.07
N MET A 91 5.04 16.10 2.39
CA MET A 91 5.69 16.47 3.65
C MET A 91 5.95 17.98 3.75
N LYS A 92 6.34 18.64 2.66
CA LYS A 92 6.51 20.11 2.62
C LYS A 92 5.18 20.82 2.88
N ILE A 93 4.12 20.38 2.20
CA ILE A 93 2.76 20.92 2.38
C ILE A 93 2.28 20.70 3.81
N LEU A 94 2.53 19.52 4.38
CA LEU A 94 2.15 19.21 5.75
C LEU A 94 2.85 20.12 6.76
N LYS A 95 4.16 20.34 6.57
CA LYS A 95 4.93 21.27 7.40
C LYS A 95 4.38 22.70 7.31
N GLU A 96 4.15 23.21 6.11
CA GLU A 96 3.56 24.54 5.91
C GLU A 96 2.17 24.67 6.57
N ARG A 97 1.37 23.63 6.48
CA ARG A 97 0.05 23.56 7.12
C ARG A 97 0.14 23.64 8.64
N ASP A 98 1.13 22.99 9.25
CA ASP A 98 1.34 23.01 10.70
C ASP A 98 1.83 24.39 11.17
N GLU A 99 2.69 25.04 10.38
CA GLU A 99 3.20 26.37 10.66
C GLU A 99 2.14 27.48 10.44
N HIS A 100 1.18 27.24 9.53
CA HIS A 100 0.16 28.22 9.13
C HIS A 100 -1.26 27.62 9.08
N PRO A 101 -1.81 27.13 10.22
CA PRO A 101 -3.08 26.39 10.21
C PRO A 101 -4.27 27.21 9.71
N ALA A 102 -4.28 28.53 9.90
CA ALA A 102 -5.37 29.40 9.46
C ALA A 102 -5.52 29.46 7.91
N LYS A 103 -4.42 29.27 7.15
CA LYS A 103 -4.43 29.23 5.67
C LYS A 103 -5.19 28.03 5.11
N TYR A 104 -5.27 26.94 5.87
CA TYR A 104 -5.83 25.65 5.45
C TYR A 104 -7.13 25.28 6.19
N SER A 105 -7.68 26.20 6.97
CA SER A 105 -8.97 26.00 7.62
C SER A 105 -10.07 25.99 6.57
N ILE A 106 -10.74 24.86 6.39
CA ILE A 106 -11.96 24.75 5.58
C ILE A 106 -13.08 25.40 6.42
N ARG A 107 -13.66 26.48 5.88
CA ARG A 107 -14.86 27.10 6.44
C ARG A 107 -16.10 26.28 6.11
#